data_feee98404542ded0efc6ee2a6ca0da9c
#
_entry.id   feee98404542ded0efc6ee2a6ca0da9c
#
_cell.length_a   1.000
_cell.length_b   1.000
_cell.length_c   1.000
_cell.angle_alpha   90.00
_cell.angle_beta   90.00
_cell.angle_gamma   90.00
#
_symmetry.space_group_name_H-M   'P 1'
#
loop_
_entity.id
_entity.type
_entity.pdbx_description
1 polymer ?
#
loop_
_entity_poly.entity_id
_entity_poly.type
_entity_poly.pdbx_seq_one_letter_code
_entity_poly.pdbx_strand_id
1 'polypeptide(L)'
;MLEYLHRHGVQITLDDVRRCNDGKTSGRPHFARTLVELGYASSVQDAFEKYLTTPEFYAKVERPKPTPEEGIGVIQNAGGVAVLAHPHQLKLENNALEAMVVRLKAAGLQGIEAYYSTHSPEEMAWYAAVAAQHGLFCTCGSDFHGEIIKPDIALGTGRNNSLCLPDELECQILERFQAALFK
;
A
#
# COMPACT_ATOMS: atom_id res chain seq x y z
N MET A 1 5.58 -5.83 -18.29
CA MET A 1 6.77 -6.16 -17.48
C MET A 1 7.70 -7.16 -18.18
N LEU A 2 7.28 -8.34 -18.58
CA LEU A 2 8.17 -9.34 -19.23
C LEU A 2 8.88 -8.75 -20.46
N GLU A 3 8.13 -8.15 -21.38
CA GLU A 3 8.71 -7.54 -22.58
C GLU A 3 9.77 -6.46 -22.26
N TYR A 4 9.53 -5.66 -21.23
CA TYR A 4 10.50 -4.69 -20.74
C TYR A 4 11.76 -5.37 -20.23
N LEU A 5 11.61 -6.39 -19.38
CA LEU A 5 12.75 -7.14 -18.82
C LEU A 5 13.55 -7.86 -19.92
N HIS A 6 12.89 -8.46 -20.91
CA HIS A 6 13.55 -9.09 -22.06
C HIS A 6 14.43 -8.11 -22.84
N ARG A 7 13.94 -6.86 -23.03
CA ARG A 7 14.74 -5.80 -23.68
C ARG A 7 15.98 -5.39 -22.89
N HIS A 8 15.97 -5.64 -21.56
CA HIS A 8 17.10 -5.40 -20.67
C HIS A 8 17.97 -6.64 -20.41
N GLY A 9 17.87 -7.66 -21.27
CA GLY A 9 18.68 -8.86 -21.20
C GLY A 9 18.25 -9.89 -20.16
N VAL A 10 17.11 -9.69 -19.50
CA VAL A 10 16.55 -10.58 -18.50
C VAL A 10 15.61 -11.58 -19.18
N GLN A 11 16.02 -12.85 -19.27
CA GLN A 11 15.25 -13.92 -19.91
C GLN A 11 14.48 -14.72 -18.87
N ILE A 12 13.31 -14.20 -18.45
CA ILE A 12 12.39 -14.89 -17.54
C ILE A 12 11.01 -15.07 -18.18
N THR A 13 10.29 -16.07 -17.75
CA THR A 13 8.92 -16.38 -18.20
C THR A 13 7.89 -16.03 -17.15
N LEU A 14 6.61 -15.99 -17.53
CA LEU A 14 5.53 -15.83 -16.57
C LEU A 14 5.44 -17.03 -15.61
N ASP A 15 5.82 -18.23 -16.05
CA ASP A 15 5.81 -19.43 -15.23
C ASP A 15 6.94 -19.38 -14.18
N ASP A 16 8.08 -18.78 -14.47
CA ASP A 16 9.11 -18.50 -13.47
C ASP A 16 8.55 -17.59 -12.36
N VAL A 17 7.85 -16.53 -12.74
CA VAL A 17 7.24 -15.61 -11.78
C VAL A 17 6.13 -16.27 -10.96
N ARG A 18 5.34 -17.16 -11.58
CA ARG A 18 4.26 -17.89 -10.90
C ARG A 18 4.78 -18.89 -9.88
N ARG A 19 5.91 -19.53 -10.13
CA ARG A 19 6.57 -20.43 -9.17
C ARG A 19 6.91 -19.71 -7.85
N CYS A 20 7.25 -18.44 -7.93
CA CYS A 20 7.55 -17.60 -6.76
C CYS A 20 6.29 -16.99 -6.10
N ASN A 21 5.07 -17.36 -6.55
CA ASN A 21 3.84 -16.62 -6.22
C ASN A 21 2.62 -17.51 -5.94
N ASP A 22 2.75 -18.76 -5.59
CA ASP A 22 1.63 -19.67 -5.27
C ASP A 22 0.40 -19.56 -6.21
N GLY A 23 0.62 -19.16 -7.48
CA GLY A 23 -0.41 -19.11 -8.52
C GLY A 23 -1.39 -17.93 -8.48
N LYS A 24 -1.20 -16.93 -7.61
CA LYS A 24 -2.04 -15.73 -7.49
C LYS A 24 -1.58 -14.60 -8.42
N THR A 25 -2.18 -13.44 -8.31
CA THR A 25 -1.85 -12.24 -9.11
C THR A 25 -0.39 -11.84 -8.92
N SER A 26 0.38 -11.77 -10.02
CA SER A 26 1.79 -11.43 -9.99
C SER A 26 2.01 -9.92 -10.01
N GLY A 27 2.58 -9.38 -8.95
CA GLY A 27 3.01 -7.98 -8.84
C GLY A 27 4.54 -7.83 -8.91
N ARG A 28 5.03 -6.58 -8.89
CA ARG A 28 6.48 -6.27 -8.91
C ARG A 28 7.30 -7.04 -7.88
N PRO A 29 6.86 -7.25 -6.62
CA PRO A 29 7.61 -8.04 -5.65
C PRO A 29 7.89 -9.48 -6.10
N HIS A 30 6.95 -10.11 -6.80
CA HIS A 30 7.13 -11.46 -7.33
C HIS A 30 8.18 -11.50 -8.45
N PHE A 31 8.15 -10.50 -9.36
CA PHE A 31 9.21 -10.31 -10.34
C PHE A 31 10.56 -10.08 -9.69
N ALA A 32 10.65 -9.22 -8.66
CA ALA A 32 11.90 -8.98 -7.94
C ALA A 32 12.48 -10.25 -7.33
N ARG A 33 11.64 -11.07 -6.67
CA ARG A 33 12.07 -12.38 -6.13
C ARG A 33 12.57 -13.31 -7.21
N THR A 34 11.86 -13.42 -8.34
CA THR A 34 12.27 -14.24 -9.50
C THR A 34 13.61 -13.76 -10.05
N LEU A 35 13.84 -12.45 -10.13
CA LEU A 35 15.12 -11.90 -10.58
C LEU A 35 16.28 -12.28 -9.66
N VAL A 36 16.05 -12.33 -8.35
CA VAL A 36 17.05 -12.79 -7.38
C VAL A 36 17.30 -14.28 -7.51
N GLU A 37 16.26 -15.10 -7.56
CA GLU A 37 16.36 -16.56 -7.67
C GLU A 37 17.10 -17.01 -8.94
N LEU A 38 16.92 -16.28 -10.05
CA LEU A 38 17.56 -16.57 -11.33
C LEU A 38 18.90 -15.83 -11.52
N GLY A 39 19.41 -15.15 -10.49
CA GLY A 39 20.73 -14.53 -10.48
C GLY A 39 20.87 -13.23 -11.28
N TYR A 40 19.76 -12.59 -11.67
CA TYR A 40 19.78 -11.27 -12.33
C TYR A 40 19.95 -10.12 -11.36
N ALA A 41 19.69 -10.33 -10.07
CA ALA A 41 19.86 -9.36 -9.00
C ALA A 41 20.42 -10.02 -7.73
N SER A 42 21.16 -9.28 -6.93
CA SER A 42 21.77 -9.75 -5.68
C SER A 42 20.80 -9.73 -4.50
N SER A 43 19.75 -8.91 -4.57
CA SER A 43 18.70 -8.79 -3.57
C SER A 43 17.41 -8.26 -4.20
N VAL A 44 16.30 -8.36 -3.46
CA VAL A 44 15.03 -7.77 -3.86
C VAL A 44 15.16 -6.26 -4.08
N GLN A 45 15.89 -5.57 -3.20
CA GLN A 45 16.16 -4.15 -3.33
C GLN A 45 16.95 -3.84 -4.62
N ASP A 46 18.01 -4.59 -4.90
CA ASP A 46 18.81 -4.47 -6.13
C ASP A 46 17.95 -4.72 -7.39
N ALA A 47 17.03 -5.69 -7.35
CA ALA A 47 16.08 -5.94 -8.44
C ALA A 47 15.16 -4.75 -8.70
N PHE A 48 14.66 -4.12 -7.62
CA PHE A 48 13.85 -2.91 -7.76
C PHE A 48 14.64 -1.76 -8.36
N GLU A 49 15.82 -1.48 -7.85
CA GLU A 49 16.68 -0.37 -8.30
C GLU A 49 17.11 -0.54 -9.75
N LYS A 50 17.50 -1.74 -10.15
CA LYS A 50 18.00 -1.99 -11.51
C LYS A 50 16.91 -2.08 -12.57
N TYR A 51 15.73 -2.63 -12.22
CA TYR A 51 14.76 -3.04 -13.24
C TYR A 51 13.34 -2.52 -13.00
N LEU A 52 12.86 -2.39 -11.76
CA LEU A 52 11.43 -2.28 -11.47
C LEU A 52 10.97 -0.92 -10.95
N THR A 53 11.91 0.01 -10.73
CA THR A 53 11.63 1.41 -10.30
C THR A 53 12.40 2.45 -11.08
N THR A 54 13.00 2.08 -12.21
CA THR A 54 13.71 3.03 -13.08
C THR A 54 12.72 3.99 -13.76
N PRO A 55 13.13 5.22 -14.10
CA PRO A 55 12.29 6.12 -14.89
C PRO A 55 11.78 5.48 -16.19
N GLU A 56 12.65 4.71 -16.86
CA GLU A 56 12.30 4.00 -18.09
C GLU A 56 11.25 2.91 -17.83
N PHE A 57 11.35 2.16 -16.72
CA PHE A 57 10.33 1.20 -16.32
C PHE A 57 8.95 1.85 -16.21
N TYR A 58 8.87 2.97 -15.49
CA TYR A 58 7.60 3.69 -15.33
C TYR A 58 7.05 4.24 -16.65
N ALA A 59 7.92 4.68 -17.57
CA ALA A 59 7.51 5.17 -18.88
C ALA A 59 7.05 4.06 -19.83
N LYS A 60 7.61 2.85 -19.72
CA LYS A 60 7.35 1.73 -20.66
C LYS A 60 6.39 0.68 -20.15
N VAL A 61 6.26 0.55 -18.82
CA VAL A 61 5.40 -0.45 -18.15
C VAL A 61 4.19 0.25 -17.53
N GLU A 62 3.68 1.26 -18.20
CA GLU A 62 2.51 2.00 -17.78
C GLU A 62 1.28 1.08 -17.72
N ARG A 63 0.57 1.13 -16.60
CA ARG A 63 -0.77 0.58 -16.48
C ARG A 63 -1.72 1.76 -16.31
N PRO A 64 -2.85 1.80 -17.00
CA PRO A 64 -3.90 2.75 -16.67
C PRO A 64 -4.24 2.54 -15.18
N LYS A 65 -3.99 3.56 -14.37
CA LYS A 65 -4.35 3.56 -12.95
C LYS A 65 -5.69 4.26 -12.83
N PRO A 66 -6.67 3.66 -12.13
CA PRO A 66 -7.89 4.39 -11.82
C PRO A 66 -7.55 5.64 -11.02
N THR A 67 -8.34 6.67 -11.17
CA THR A 67 -8.30 7.80 -10.24
C THR A 67 -8.64 7.33 -8.83
N PRO A 68 -8.25 8.05 -7.78
CA PRO A 68 -8.64 7.69 -6.41
C PRO A 68 -10.16 7.58 -6.25
N GLU A 69 -10.93 8.44 -6.90
CA GLU A 69 -12.39 8.44 -6.89
C GLU A 69 -12.98 7.19 -7.58
N GLU A 70 -12.43 6.80 -8.72
CA GLU A 70 -12.80 5.56 -9.40
C GLU A 70 -12.49 4.33 -8.52
N GLY A 71 -11.31 4.33 -7.87
CA GLY A 71 -10.91 3.28 -6.93
C GLY A 71 -11.86 3.15 -5.75
N ILE A 72 -12.26 4.27 -5.15
CA ILE A 72 -13.26 4.32 -4.08
C ILE A 72 -14.58 3.73 -4.57
N GLY A 73 -15.05 4.14 -5.75
CA GLY A 73 -16.29 3.63 -6.35
C GLY A 73 -16.26 2.12 -6.57
N VAL A 74 -15.14 1.57 -7.05
CA VAL A 74 -14.98 0.11 -7.23
C VAL A 74 -15.06 -0.63 -5.90
N ILE A 75 -14.38 -0.13 -4.85
CA ILE A 75 -14.41 -0.72 -3.51
C ILE A 75 -15.85 -0.73 -2.96
N GLN A 76 -16.55 0.40 -3.04
CA GLN A 76 -17.92 0.52 -2.55
C GLN A 76 -18.90 -0.38 -3.31
N ASN A 77 -18.79 -0.44 -4.63
CA ASN A 77 -19.63 -1.31 -5.47
C ASN A 77 -19.42 -2.80 -5.15
N ALA A 78 -18.25 -3.15 -4.65
CA ALA A 78 -17.95 -4.50 -4.16
C ALA A 78 -18.40 -4.74 -2.71
N GLY A 79 -19.09 -3.77 -2.07
CA GLY A 79 -19.49 -3.85 -0.66
C GLY A 79 -18.34 -3.59 0.33
N GLY A 80 -17.20 -3.08 -0.15
CA GLY A 80 -16.02 -2.81 0.67
C GLY A 80 -16.02 -1.43 1.31
N VAL A 81 -15.04 -1.21 2.19
CA VAL A 81 -14.79 0.03 2.92
C VAL A 81 -13.53 0.68 2.38
N ALA A 82 -13.63 1.88 1.82
CA ALA A 82 -12.50 2.60 1.26
C ALA A 82 -11.71 3.35 2.35
N VAL A 83 -10.42 3.07 2.46
CA VAL A 83 -9.50 3.68 3.43
C VAL A 83 -8.28 4.24 2.71
N LEU A 84 -7.87 5.46 3.05
CA LEU A 84 -6.62 6.05 2.58
C LEU A 84 -5.44 5.46 3.36
N ALA A 85 -4.65 4.63 2.70
CA ALA A 85 -3.49 3.97 3.29
C ALA A 85 -2.27 4.90 3.32
N HIS A 86 -1.41 4.75 4.35
CA HIS A 86 -0.10 5.41 4.54
C HIS A 86 0.00 6.82 3.92
N PRO A 87 -0.83 7.80 4.33
CA PRO A 87 -0.97 9.10 3.68
C PRO A 87 0.33 9.91 3.61
N HIS A 88 1.24 9.74 4.54
CA HIS A 88 2.58 10.35 4.54
C HIS A 88 3.37 10.06 3.24
N GLN A 89 3.17 8.89 2.60
CA GLN A 89 3.87 8.53 1.36
C GLN A 89 3.45 9.39 0.16
N LEU A 90 2.35 10.13 0.26
CA LEU A 90 1.93 11.09 -0.76
C LEU A 90 2.82 12.34 -0.81
N LYS A 91 3.61 12.58 0.26
CA LYS A 91 4.53 13.73 0.38
C LYS A 91 3.85 15.07 0.12
N LEU A 92 2.60 15.20 0.58
CA LEU A 92 1.82 16.43 0.51
C LEU A 92 1.96 17.21 1.80
N GLU A 93 1.96 18.53 1.69
CA GLU A 93 1.79 19.42 2.86
C GLU A 93 0.39 19.23 3.48
N ASN A 94 0.28 19.46 4.79
CA ASN A 94 -0.93 19.21 5.57
C ASN A 94 -2.20 19.78 4.94
N ASN A 95 -2.18 21.03 4.49
CA ASN A 95 -3.33 21.68 3.87
C ASN A 95 -3.75 21.00 2.54
N ALA A 96 -2.77 20.59 1.74
CA ALA A 96 -3.03 19.91 0.49
C ALA A 96 -3.58 18.48 0.71
N LEU A 97 -3.05 17.78 1.72
CA LEU A 97 -3.54 16.46 2.10
C LEU A 97 -4.96 16.53 2.66
N GLU A 98 -5.26 17.49 3.54
CA GLU A 98 -6.61 17.68 4.06
C GLU A 98 -7.61 18.01 2.95
N ALA A 99 -7.26 18.91 2.02
CA ALA A 99 -8.10 19.21 0.85
C ALA A 99 -8.36 17.97 -0.01
N MET A 100 -7.35 17.10 -0.18
CA MET A 100 -7.52 15.82 -0.86
C MET A 100 -8.45 14.88 -0.08
N VAL A 101 -8.31 14.79 1.24
CA VAL A 101 -9.18 13.97 2.10
C VAL A 101 -10.64 14.42 1.97
N VAL A 102 -10.91 15.72 2.00
CA VAL A 102 -12.26 16.28 1.81
C VAL A 102 -12.84 15.85 0.45
N ARG A 103 -12.06 15.98 -0.62
CA ARG A 103 -12.46 15.56 -1.96
C ARG A 103 -12.75 14.06 -2.03
N LEU A 104 -11.87 13.23 -1.47
CA LEU A 104 -12.03 11.77 -1.46
C LEU A 104 -13.22 11.33 -0.57
N LYS A 105 -13.47 12.04 0.54
CA LYS A 105 -14.65 11.81 1.34
C LYS A 105 -15.94 12.06 0.54
N ALA A 106 -15.98 13.12 -0.25
CA ALA A 106 -17.14 13.38 -1.12
C ALA A 106 -17.35 12.27 -2.16
N ALA A 107 -16.28 11.55 -2.57
CA ALA A 107 -16.33 10.38 -3.42
C ALA A 107 -16.65 9.07 -2.64
N GLY A 108 -16.72 9.13 -1.31
CA GLY A 108 -17.10 7.99 -0.46
C GLY A 108 -15.96 7.35 0.35
N LEU A 109 -14.82 8.02 0.50
CA LEU A 109 -13.78 7.58 1.44
C LEU A 109 -14.36 7.51 2.86
N GLN A 110 -14.07 6.44 3.59
CA GLN A 110 -14.66 6.17 4.89
C GLN A 110 -13.62 6.20 6.03
N GLY A 111 -12.36 5.91 5.73
CA GLY A 111 -11.30 5.88 6.74
C GLY A 111 -9.96 6.39 6.26
N ILE A 112 -9.05 6.59 7.23
CA ILE A 112 -7.65 6.99 7.03
C ILE A 112 -6.77 6.08 7.89
N GLU A 113 -5.67 5.58 7.35
CA GLU A 113 -4.66 4.87 8.13
C GLU A 113 -3.82 5.89 8.89
N ALA A 114 -4.29 6.23 10.10
CA ALA A 114 -3.60 7.19 10.96
C ALA A 114 -2.39 6.57 11.66
N TYR A 115 -2.50 5.30 12.05
CA TYR A 115 -1.47 4.58 12.80
C TYR A 115 -0.69 3.66 11.87
N TYR A 116 0.50 4.09 11.49
CA TYR A 116 1.35 3.38 10.52
C TYR A 116 2.80 3.35 11.01
N SER A 117 3.53 2.28 10.73
CA SER A 117 4.83 1.98 11.34
C SER A 117 5.94 3.01 11.10
N THR A 118 5.80 3.89 10.12
CA THR A 118 6.76 4.97 9.83
C THR A 118 6.20 6.37 10.00
N HIS A 119 4.95 6.51 10.46
CA HIS A 119 4.43 7.80 10.89
C HIS A 119 5.07 8.24 12.21
N SER A 120 5.41 9.51 12.33
CA SER A 120 5.80 10.09 13.61
C SER A 120 4.59 10.20 14.54
N PRO A 121 4.79 10.33 15.86
CA PRO A 121 3.69 10.58 16.79
C PRO A 121 2.85 11.82 16.43
N GLU A 122 3.50 12.87 15.93
CA GLU A 122 2.85 14.12 15.48
C GLU A 122 1.99 13.86 14.23
N GLU A 123 2.50 13.07 13.27
CA GLU A 123 1.74 12.67 12.09
C GLU A 123 0.53 11.80 12.47
N MET A 124 0.71 10.82 13.36
CA MET A 124 -0.40 9.97 13.85
C MET A 124 -1.50 10.82 14.49
N ALA A 125 -1.12 11.75 15.37
CA ALA A 125 -2.06 12.67 16.02
C ALA A 125 -2.77 13.56 15.01
N TRP A 126 -2.06 14.08 14.02
CA TRP A 126 -2.63 14.93 12.98
C TRP A 126 -3.61 14.16 12.09
N TYR A 127 -3.25 12.96 11.61
CA TYR A 127 -4.16 12.13 10.82
C TYR A 127 -5.41 11.72 11.59
N ALA A 128 -5.26 11.40 12.88
CA ALA A 128 -6.40 11.10 13.74
C ALA A 128 -7.33 12.31 13.93
N ALA A 129 -6.76 13.51 14.08
CA ALA A 129 -7.53 14.76 14.17
C ALA A 129 -8.29 15.06 12.86
N VAL A 130 -7.63 14.92 11.71
CA VAL A 130 -8.26 15.05 10.38
C VAL A 130 -9.38 14.05 10.19
N ALA A 131 -9.15 12.78 10.58
CA ALA A 131 -10.19 11.75 10.53
C ALA A 131 -11.43 12.14 11.35
N ALA A 132 -11.23 12.57 12.61
CA ALA A 132 -12.31 13.00 13.49
C ALA A 132 -13.06 14.22 12.95
N GLN A 133 -12.33 15.24 12.48
CA GLN A 133 -12.91 16.47 11.91
C GLN A 133 -13.81 16.19 10.72
N HIS A 134 -13.41 15.26 9.87
CA HIS A 134 -14.17 14.93 8.65
C HIS A 134 -15.07 13.69 8.80
N GLY A 135 -15.26 13.15 10.01
CA GLY A 135 -16.12 11.98 10.28
C GLY A 135 -15.66 10.72 9.53
N LEU A 136 -14.35 10.55 9.40
CA LEU A 136 -13.69 9.33 8.96
C LEU A 136 -13.30 8.49 10.19
N PHE A 137 -13.14 7.19 10.02
CA PHE A 137 -12.55 6.37 11.09
C PHE A 137 -11.04 6.16 10.86
N CYS A 138 -10.32 5.88 11.94
CA CYS A 138 -8.90 5.57 11.86
C CYS A 138 -8.69 4.07 11.65
N THR A 139 -7.65 3.72 10.90
CA THR A 139 -7.12 2.36 10.84
C THR A 139 -5.65 2.35 11.21
N CYS A 140 -5.09 1.15 11.33
CA CYS A 140 -3.69 0.92 11.58
C CYS A 140 -3.11 -0.14 10.65
N GLY A 141 -1.79 -0.06 10.40
CA GLY A 141 -1.08 -1.05 9.61
C GLY A 141 0.42 -1.02 9.81
N SER A 142 1.04 -2.20 9.91
CA SER A 142 2.51 -2.31 9.91
C SER A 142 3.12 -2.21 8.52
N ASP A 143 2.32 -2.45 7.47
CA ASP A 143 2.76 -2.58 6.09
C ASP A 143 3.77 -3.73 5.89
N PHE A 144 3.58 -4.79 6.67
CA PHE A 144 4.37 -6.01 6.57
C PHE A 144 4.17 -6.70 5.21
N HIS A 145 5.26 -7.03 4.54
CA HIS A 145 5.27 -7.68 3.23
C HIS A 145 6.08 -8.99 3.20
N GLY A 146 6.37 -9.53 4.38
CA GLY A 146 7.25 -10.68 4.57
C GLY A 146 8.70 -10.25 4.82
N GLU A 147 9.42 -11.08 5.56
CA GLU A 147 10.79 -10.84 6.01
C GLU A 147 11.79 -10.66 4.85
N ILE A 148 11.51 -11.31 3.70
CA ILE A 148 12.36 -11.20 2.50
C ILE A 148 12.22 -9.83 1.82
N ILE A 149 11.03 -9.21 1.89
CA ILE A 149 10.74 -7.95 1.16
C ILE A 149 10.97 -6.73 2.07
N LYS A 150 10.55 -6.82 3.33
CA LYS A 150 10.70 -5.78 4.36
C LYS A 150 11.18 -6.40 5.66
N PRO A 151 12.47 -6.75 5.77
CA PRO A 151 13.01 -7.45 6.93
C PRO A 151 12.97 -6.63 8.22
N ASP A 152 12.87 -5.31 8.12
CA ASP A 152 12.82 -4.35 9.21
C ASP A 152 11.39 -4.03 9.71
N ILE A 153 10.37 -4.63 9.09
CA ILE A 153 8.96 -4.43 9.45
C ILE A 153 8.38 -5.73 10.03
N ALA A 154 8.04 -5.73 11.28
CA ALA A 154 7.38 -6.88 11.92
C ALA A 154 5.85 -6.80 11.77
N LEU A 155 5.22 -7.97 11.64
CA LEU A 155 3.77 -8.07 11.57
C LEU A 155 3.14 -7.55 12.88
N GLY A 156 2.21 -6.61 12.77
CA GLY A 156 1.45 -6.06 13.90
C GLY A 156 2.18 -4.98 14.71
N THR A 157 3.51 -5.02 14.79
CA THR A 157 4.29 -4.06 15.62
C THR A 157 5.11 -3.04 14.81
N GLY A 158 5.21 -3.24 13.50
CA GLY A 158 5.88 -2.31 12.60
C GLY A 158 7.41 -2.29 12.74
N ARG A 159 8.02 -1.17 12.36
CA ARG A 159 9.47 -0.98 12.41
C ARG A 159 9.92 -0.75 13.85
N ASN A 160 10.84 -1.58 14.36
CA ASN A 160 11.38 -1.48 15.72
C ASN A 160 10.29 -1.41 16.82
N ASN A 161 9.17 -2.09 16.62
CA ASN A 161 7.99 -2.04 17.51
C ASN A 161 7.44 -0.60 17.69
N SER A 162 7.54 0.25 16.67
CA SER A 162 7.11 1.65 16.73
C SER A 162 5.59 1.84 16.65
N LEU A 163 4.86 0.82 16.19
CA LEU A 163 3.41 0.91 16.02
C LEU A 163 2.72 0.75 17.39
N CYS A 164 2.41 1.90 17.99
CA CYS A 164 1.65 1.97 19.24
C CYS A 164 0.20 2.35 18.91
N LEU A 165 -0.75 1.53 19.32
CA LEU A 165 -2.16 1.71 19.00
C LEU A 165 -2.94 2.14 20.24
N PRO A 166 -3.94 3.03 20.10
CA PRO A 166 -4.91 3.29 21.17
C PRO A 166 -5.71 2.02 21.50
N ASP A 167 -5.96 1.78 22.78
CA ASP A 167 -6.67 0.56 23.25
C ASP A 167 -8.06 0.37 22.64
N GLU A 168 -8.75 1.49 22.30
CA GLU A 168 -10.10 1.46 21.74
C GLU A 168 -10.15 1.30 20.21
N LEU A 169 -9.00 1.36 19.54
CA LEU A 169 -8.95 1.42 18.06
C LEU A 169 -9.49 0.13 17.42
N GLU A 170 -9.17 -1.03 18.00
CA GLU A 170 -9.63 -2.33 17.48
C GLU A 170 -11.15 -2.41 17.47
N CYS A 171 -11.80 -2.03 18.58
CA CYS A 171 -13.27 -2.03 18.68
C CYS A 171 -13.90 -1.09 17.64
N GLN A 172 -13.35 0.12 17.48
CA GLN A 172 -13.84 1.10 16.50
C GLN A 172 -13.73 0.57 15.06
N ILE A 173 -12.63 -0.08 14.71
CA ILE A 173 -12.41 -0.69 13.40
C ILE A 173 -13.45 -1.80 13.17
N LEU A 174 -13.59 -2.73 14.11
CA LEU A 174 -14.52 -3.86 14.01
C LEU A 174 -15.98 -3.40 13.84
N GLU A 175 -16.43 -2.43 14.64
CA GLU A 175 -17.77 -1.85 14.53
C GLU A 175 -18.03 -1.26 13.14
N ARG A 176 -17.08 -0.53 12.57
CA ARG A 176 -17.20 0.09 11.25
C ARG A 176 -17.24 -0.93 10.12
N PHE A 177 -16.41 -1.96 10.18
CA PHE A 177 -16.46 -3.04 9.18
C PHE A 177 -17.73 -3.86 9.29
N GLN A 178 -18.21 -4.18 10.49
CA GLN A 178 -19.47 -4.87 10.69
C GLN A 178 -20.64 -4.05 10.13
N ALA A 179 -20.70 -2.75 10.41
CA ALA A 179 -21.73 -1.86 9.87
C ALA A 179 -21.71 -1.74 8.33
N ALA A 180 -20.57 -1.99 7.69
CA ALA A 180 -20.46 -2.00 6.23
C ALA A 180 -20.89 -3.34 5.60
N LEU A 181 -20.63 -4.45 6.29
CA LEU A 181 -20.96 -5.80 5.80
C LEU A 181 -22.45 -6.15 5.87
N PHE A 182 -23.22 -5.47 6.73
CA PHE A 182 -24.65 -5.74 6.95
C PHE A 182 -25.58 -4.65 6.35
N LYS A 183 -25.07 -3.84 5.42
CA LYS A 183 -25.86 -2.94 4.59
C LYS A 183 -26.18 -3.57 3.25
#